data_efa206bcfc008a704585a0684bef7c21
#
_entry.id   efa206bcfc008a704585a0684bef7c21
#
_cell.length_a   1.000
_cell.length_b   1.000
_cell.length_c   1.000
_cell.angle_alpha   90.00
_cell.angle_beta   90.00
_cell.angle_gamma   90.00
#
_symmetry.space_group_name_H-M   'P 1'
#
loop_
_entity.id
_entity.type
_entity.pdbx_description
1 polymer ?
#
loop_
_entity_poly.entity_id
_entity_poly.type
_entity_poly.pdbx_seq_one_letter_code
_entity_poly.pdbx_strand_id
1 'polypeptide(L)'
;MDIKGFKVNFLGDSITEGVGVADRENCRYDKRLVKLLGLAAANNYGVSGTRLAHQSKPSPSPRHDLCFCGRAFNMDTTADMVIVYGGVNDYLHGDAPFGELGDKTPATFSGGVYFLMNYLRENYKGKPIVFLSPARCCTQTNDDLYPARDARKIADAKPLIEYVKRIEETAKLFDIPVLNLYETLGIDPHDKAQFRAYTADGLHFNDAGHEILAAKVAAFIESL
;
A
#
# COMPACT_ATOMS: atom_id res chain seq x y z
N MET A 1 -20.66 1.09 -2.54
CA MET A 1 -20.77 -0.21 -3.27
C MET A 1 -20.94 -1.34 -2.27
N ASP A 2 -21.92 -2.22 -2.46
CA ASP A 2 -22.09 -3.42 -1.62
C ASP A 2 -21.20 -4.55 -2.19
N ILE A 3 -20.29 -5.07 -1.36
CA ILE A 3 -19.36 -6.16 -1.73
C ILE A 3 -19.51 -7.38 -0.82
N LYS A 4 -20.67 -7.52 -0.17
CA LYS A 4 -20.97 -8.71 0.63
C LYS A 4 -20.84 -9.99 -0.20
N GLY A 5 -20.12 -10.97 0.33
CA GLY A 5 -19.87 -12.24 -0.35
C GLY A 5 -18.73 -12.23 -1.37
N PHE A 6 -18.05 -11.10 -1.59
CA PHE A 6 -16.90 -11.03 -2.51
C PHE A 6 -15.66 -11.74 -1.97
N LYS A 7 -14.90 -12.34 -2.89
CA LYS A 7 -13.50 -12.70 -2.68
C LYS A 7 -12.64 -11.52 -3.09
N VAL A 8 -11.81 -11.02 -2.19
CA VAL A 8 -10.99 -9.82 -2.42
C VAL A 8 -9.51 -10.17 -2.37
N ASN A 9 -8.76 -9.78 -3.41
CA ASN A 9 -7.31 -9.85 -3.41
C ASN A 9 -6.73 -8.57 -2.78
N PHE A 10 -5.87 -8.73 -1.77
CA PHE A 10 -5.13 -7.65 -1.12
C PHE A 10 -3.65 -7.73 -1.51
N LEU A 11 -3.23 -6.93 -2.48
CA LEU A 11 -1.83 -6.81 -2.88
C LEU A 11 -1.17 -5.70 -2.06
N GLY A 12 -0.06 -6.04 -1.38
CA GLY A 12 0.57 -5.05 -0.53
C GLY A 12 1.97 -5.42 -0.04
N ASP A 13 2.48 -4.58 0.83
CA ASP A 13 3.78 -4.72 1.48
C ASP A 13 3.66 -5.27 2.92
N SER A 14 4.54 -4.81 3.82
CA SER A 14 4.57 -5.20 5.23
C SER A 14 3.29 -4.86 6.00
N ILE A 15 2.61 -3.77 5.66
CA ILE A 15 1.36 -3.39 6.32
C ILE A 15 0.26 -4.40 5.96
N THR A 16 0.18 -4.81 4.70
CA THR A 16 -0.76 -5.85 4.25
C THR A 16 -0.39 -7.22 4.78
N GLU A 17 0.90 -7.54 4.88
CA GLU A 17 1.38 -8.78 5.54
C GLU A 17 1.05 -8.80 7.03
N GLY A 18 0.89 -7.63 7.67
CA GLY A 18 0.54 -7.48 9.08
C GLY A 18 1.74 -7.36 10.01
N VAL A 19 2.82 -6.73 9.56
CA VAL A 19 3.92 -6.34 10.46
C VAL A 19 3.40 -5.29 11.44
N GLY A 20 3.77 -5.42 12.71
CA GLY A 20 3.28 -4.55 13.79
C GLY A 20 1.99 -5.05 14.46
N VAL A 21 1.24 -5.96 13.84
CA VAL A 21 0.01 -6.55 14.39
C VAL A 21 0.37 -7.71 15.33
N ALA A 22 -0.17 -7.69 16.54
CA ALA A 22 0.02 -8.76 17.53
C ALA A 22 -0.82 -10.00 17.19
N ASP A 23 -2.09 -9.80 16.86
CA ASP A 23 -3.02 -10.86 16.43
C ASP A 23 -3.37 -10.71 14.94
N ARG A 24 -2.52 -11.26 14.07
CA ARG A 24 -2.69 -11.16 12.60
C ARG A 24 -3.97 -11.83 12.09
N GLU A 25 -4.47 -12.86 12.77
CA GLU A 25 -5.66 -13.58 12.33
C GLU A 25 -6.95 -12.82 12.60
N ASN A 26 -6.96 -11.92 13.58
CA ASN A 26 -8.15 -11.16 13.95
C ASN A 26 -8.01 -9.65 13.74
N CYS A 27 -6.82 -9.10 13.89
CA CYS A 27 -6.61 -7.65 13.96
C CYS A 27 -6.04 -7.03 12.68
N ARG A 28 -5.49 -7.83 11.74
CA ARG A 28 -5.03 -7.31 10.46
C ARG A 28 -6.19 -6.71 9.64
N TYR A 29 -5.96 -5.61 8.95
CA TYR A 29 -7.03 -4.82 8.32
C TYR A 29 -7.88 -5.61 7.32
N ASP A 30 -7.28 -6.52 6.53
CA ASP A 30 -8.01 -7.38 5.60
C ASP A 30 -8.95 -8.37 6.34
N LYS A 31 -8.53 -8.91 7.49
CA LYS A 31 -9.36 -9.77 8.34
C LYS A 31 -10.51 -9.00 9.00
N ARG A 32 -10.26 -7.75 9.38
CA ARG A 32 -11.31 -6.85 9.88
C ARG A 32 -12.31 -6.50 8.78
N LEU A 33 -11.85 -6.27 7.54
CA LEU A 33 -12.72 -6.02 6.38
C LEU A 33 -13.61 -7.21 6.05
N VAL A 34 -13.13 -8.44 6.22
CA VAL A 34 -13.99 -9.64 6.10
C VAL A 34 -15.20 -9.53 7.00
N LYS A 35 -15.00 -9.12 8.26
CA LYS A 35 -16.08 -8.97 9.23
C LYS A 35 -16.95 -7.73 8.95
N LEU A 36 -16.34 -6.59 8.66
CA LEU A 36 -17.04 -5.31 8.46
C LEU A 36 -17.93 -5.31 7.21
N LEU A 37 -17.43 -5.87 6.10
CA LEU A 37 -18.09 -5.84 4.80
C LEU A 37 -18.73 -7.19 4.41
N GLY A 38 -18.63 -8.21 5.27
CA GLY A 38 -19.19 -9.53 5.01
C GLY A 38 -18.56 -10.25 3.81
N LEU A 39 -17.24 -10.11 3.62
CA LEU A 39 -16.53 -10.74 2.50
C LEU A 39 -16.56 -12.27 2.63
N ALA A 40 -16.60 -12.99 1.50
CA ALA A 40 -16.44 -14.44 1.48
C ALA A 40 -14.98 -14.85 1.75
N ALA A 41 -14.02 -14.09 1.25
CA ALA A 41 -12.59 -14.36 1.48
C ALA A 41 -11.74 -13.09 1.29
N ALA A 42 -10.64 -13.03 2.02
CA ALA A 42 -9.55 -12.09 1.82
C ALA A 42 -8.28 -12.87 1.46
N ASN A 43 -7.86 -12.80 0.20
CA ASN A 43 -6.62 -13.37 -0.28
C ASN A 43 -5.50 -12.36 -0.05
N ASN A 44 -4.61 -12.63 0.91
CA ASN A 44 -3.55 -11.70 1.28
C ASN A 44 -2.25 -11.98 0.52
N TYR A 45 -1.83 -11.04 -0.29
CA TYR A 45 -0.58 -11.03 -1.06
C TYR A 45 0.40 -9.98 -0.51
N GLY A 46 0.38 -9.72 0.79
CA GLY A 46 1.35 -8.84 1.45
C GLY A 46 2.73 -9.46 1.54
N VAL A 47 3.77 -8.72 1.17
CA VAL A 47 5.17 -9.13 1.32
C VAL A 47 6.00 -7.94 1.78
N SER A 48 6.58 -8.05 2.99
CA SER A 48 7.35 -6.98 3.62
C SER A 48 8.50 -6.47 2.76
N GLY A 49 8.73 -5.16 2.81
CA GLY A 49 9.85 -4.50 2.16
C GLY A 49 9.72 -4.38 0.63
N THR A 50 8.62 -4.85 0.04
CA THR A 50 8.46 -4.84 -1.42
C THR A 50 7.97 -3.49 -1.93
N ARG A 51 8.32 -3.18 -3.17
CA ARG A 51 8.08 -1.91 -3.87
C ARG A 51 7.18 -2.11 -5.07
N LEU A 52 6.56 -1.05 -5.53
CA LEU A 52 5.82 -1.05 -6.79
C LEU A 52 6.78 -1.22 -7.97
N ALA A 53 7.85 -0.43 -8.00
CA ALA A 53 8.87 -0.49 -9.04
C ALA A 53 9.84 -1.67 -8.90
N HIS A 54 10.48 -2.05 -10.00
CA HIS A 54 11.63 -2.94 -9.97
C HIS A 54 12.83 -2.23 -9.34
N GLN A 55 13.62 -3.00 -8.61
CA GLN A 55 14.90 -2.51 -8.12
C GLN A 55 15.98 -2.65 -9.21
N SER A 56 16.84 -1.64 -9.34
CA SER A 56 17.98 -1.68 -10.25
C SER A 56 19.12 -2.54 -9.69
N LYS A 57 19.18 -2.67 -8.37
CA LYS A 57 20.17 -3.48 -7.66
C LYS A 57 19.48 -4.49 -6.74
N PRO A 58 19.99 -5.74 -6.64
CA PRO A 58 19.46 -6.71 -5.70
C PRO A 58 19.51 -6.19 -4.26
N SER A 59 18.42 -6.40 -3.52
CA SER A 59 18.38 -6.12 -2.09
C SER A 59 19.19 -7.15 -1.30
N PRO A 60 19.70 -6.80 -0.12
CA PRO A 60 20.32 -7.78 0.78
C PRO A 60 19.41 -8.96 1.11
N SER A 61 18.10 -8.74 1.10
CA SER A 61 17.08 -9.78 1.21
C SER A 61 16.36 -9.94 -0.13
N PRO A 62 16.49 -11.09 -0.83
CA PRO A 62 15.84 -11.33 -2.12
C PRO A 62 14.32 -11.20 -2.07
N ARG A 63 13.71 -11.43 -0.89
CA ARG A 63 12.27 -11.25 -0.68
C ARG A 63 11.82 -9.82 -0.94
N HIS A 64 12.66 -8.83 -0.65
CA HIS A 64 12.35 -7.42 -0.89
C HIS A 64 12.31 -7.07 -2.39
N ASP A 65 12.87 -7.91 -3.26
CA ASP A 65 12.89 -7.71 -4.72
C ASP A 65 11.64 -8.27 -5.42
N LEU A 66 10.73 -8.89 -4.65
CA LEU A 66 9.44 -9.36 -5.13
C LEU A 66 8.47 -8.16 -5.32
N CYS A 67 8.72 -7.31 -6.33
CA CYS A 67 7.92 -6.11 -6.56
C CYS A 67 6.44 -6.43 -6.82
N PHE A 68 5.57 -5.45 -6.61
CA PHE A 68 4.13 -5.59 -6.82
C PHE A 68 3.80 -5.99 -8.25
N CYS A 69 4.45 -5.36 -9.24
CA CYS A 69 4.24 -5.67 -10.65
C CYS A 69 4.43 -7.16 -10.96
N GLY A 70 5.53 -7.75 -10.45
CA GLY A 70 5.80 -9.18 -10.65
C GLY A 70 4.83 -10.09 -9.89
N ARG A 71 4.46 -9.74 -8.66
CA ARG A 71 3.54 -10.55 -7.83
C ARG A 71 2.09 -10.52 -8.31
N ALA A 72 1.69 -9.46 -8.99
CA ALA A 72 0.33 -9.35 -9.53
C ALA A 72 -0.02 -10.51 -10.48
N PHE A 73 0.97 -11.07 -11.19
CA PHE A 73 0.77 -12.22 -12.09
C PHE A 73 0.37 -13.51 -11.36
N ASN A 74 0.66 -13.61 -10.07
CA ASN A 74 0.38 -14.79 -9.26
C ASN A 74 -0.90 -14.67 -8.43
N MET A 75 -1.66 -13.58 -8.57
CA MET A 75 -2.92 -13.40 -7.86
C MET A 75 -4.06 -14.19 -8.48
N ASP A 76 -5.01 -14.60 -7.66
CA ASP A 76 -6.23 -15.27 -8.11
C ASP A 76 -7.07 -14.35 -9.01
N THR A 77 -7.10 -14.62 -10.30
CA THR A 77 -7.90 -13.85 -11.27
C THR A 77 -9.41 -14.10 -11.17
N THR A 78 -9.84 -15.09 -10.37
CA THR A 78 -11.26 -15.34 -10.09
C THR A 78 -11.80 -14.46 -8.97
N ALA A 79 -10.95 -13.77 -8.21
CA ALA A 79 -11.38 -12.83 -7.17
C ALA A 79 -12.31 -11.75 -7.75
N ASP A 80 -13.25 -11.28 -6.95
CA ASP A 80 -14.29 -10.34 -7.38
C ASP A 80 -13.82 -8.88 -7.31
N MET A 81 -12.76 -8.60 -6.53
CA MET A 81 -12.22 -7.26 -6.33
C MET A 81 -10.72 -7.33 -6.02
N VAL A 82 -10.00 -6.24 -6.35
CA VAL A 82 -8.58 -6.07 -5.98
C VAL A 82 -8.42 -4.78 -5.18
N ILE A 83 -7.73 -4.87 -4.05
CA ILE A 83 -7.28 -3.73 -3.25
C ILE A 83 -5.75 -3.75 -3.24
N VAL A 84 -5.13 -2.64 -3.61
CA VAL A 84 -3.67 -2.46 -3.62
C VAL A 84 -3.28 -1.43 -2.57
N TYR A 85 -2.33 -1.77 -1.69
CA TYR A 85 -1.79 -0.84 -0.69
C TYR A 85 -0.27 -0.86 -0.74
N GLY A 86 0.36 0.21 -1.23
CA GLY A 86 1.81 0.26 -1.36
C GLY A 86 2.37 1.60 -1.83
N GLY A 87 3.68 1.63 -2.05
CA GLY A 87 4.44 2.81 -2.49
C GLY A 87 5.30 3.43 -1.38
N VAL A 88 5.08 3.09 -0.12
CA VAL A 88 5.91 3.60 0.98
C VAL A 88 7.34 3.08 0.91
N ASN A 89 7.55 1.83 0.47
CA ASN A 89 8.90 1.27 0.33
C ASN A 89 9.68 1.85 -0.85
N ASP A 90 8.98 2.26 -1.92
CA ASP A 90 9.60 3.04 -3.01
C ASP A 90 10.15 4.36 -2.47
N TYR A 91 9.38 5.02 -1.58
CA TYR A 91 9.82 6.22 -0.87
C TYR A 91 10.95 5.94 0.11
N LEU A 92 10.88 4.88 0.96
CA LEU A 92 11.83 4.63 2.04
C LEU A 92 13.19 4.14 1.56
N HIS A 93 13.20 3.13 0.70
CA HIS A 93 14.43 2.42 0.31
C HIS A 93 14.44 1.90 -1.14
N GLY A 94 13.51 2.36 -1.97
CA GLY A 94 13.55 2.07 -3.41
C GLY A 94 14.75 2.72 -4.09
N ASP A 95 15.37 2.04 -5.05
CA ASP A 95 16.46 2.55 -5.87
C ASP A 95 16.04 2.87 -7.30
N ALA A 96 14.80 2.58 -7.66
CA ALA A 96 14.22 3.00 -8.94
C ALA A 96 14.03 4.53 -8.97
N PRO A 97 14.32 5.21 -10.08
CA PRO A 97 14.01 6.61 -10.26
C PRO A 97 12.53 6.89 -10.04
N PHE A 98 12.19 8.11 -9.61
CA PHE A 98 10.78 8.51 -9.47
C PHE A 98 10.04 8.45 -10.81
N GLY A 99 10.68 8.89 -11.88
CA GLY A 99 10.16 8.85 -13.25
C GLY A 99 9.06 9.88 -13.55
N GLU A 100 8.60 9.85 -14.81
CA GLU A 100 7.59 10.78 -15.33
C GLU A 100 6.21 10.10 -15.45
N LEU A 101 5.13 10.88 -15.50
CA LEU A 101 3.77 10.35 -15.61
C LEU A 101 3.54 9.49 -16.87
N GLY A 102 4.32 9.72 -17.92
CA GLY A 102 4.27 8.97 -19.18
C GLY A 102 5.00 7.62 -19.17
N ASP A 103 5.75 7.29 -18.13
CA ASP A 103 6.48 6.03 -18.02
C ASP A 103 5.51 4.86 -17.89
N LYS A 104 5.80 3.75 -18.60
CA LYS A 104 4.90 2.59 -18.67
C LYS A 104 5.54 1.28 -18.22
N THR A 105 6.82 1.31 -17.87
CA THR A 105 7.55 0.12 -17.42
C THR A 105 7.94 0.26 -15.95
N PRO A 106 8.03 -0.84 -15.19
CA PRO A 106 8.36 -0.77 -13.77
C PRO A 106 9.83 -0.40 -13.46
N ALA A 107 10.57 0.15 -14.42
CA ALA A 107 11.93 0.66 -14.23
C ALA A 107 11.96 1.98 -13.44
N THR A 108 10.84 2.67 -13.32
CA THR A 108 10.64 3.86 -12.48
C THR A 108 9.44 3.66 -11.57
N PHE A 109 9.33 4.45 -10.50
CA PHE A 109 8.13 4.41 -9.64
C PHE A 109 6.86 4.71 -10.44
N SER A 110 6.87 5.81 -11.20
CA SER A 110 5.73 6.21 -12.04
C SER A 110 5.34 5.13 -13.03
N GLY A 111 6.31 4.52 -13.69
CA GLY A 111 6.09 3.43 -14.63
C GLY A 111 5.60 2.15 -13.95
N GLY A 112 6.05 1.87 -12.72
CA GLY A 112 5.56 0.74 -11.91
C GLY A 112 4.09 0.88 -11.54
N VAL A 113 3.67 2.10 -11.12
CA VAL A 113 2.25 2.41 -10.86
C VAL A 113 1.41 2.23 -12.11
N TYR A 114 1.84 2.79 -13.25
CA TYR A 114 1.15 2.65 -14.53
C TYR A 114 1.03 1.18 -14.95
N PHE A 115 2.15 0.46 -14.96
CA PHE A 115 2.18 -0.95 -15.36
C PHE A 115 1.22 -1.81 -14.53
N LEU A 116 1.25 -1.63 -13.20
CA LEU A 116 0.38 -2.39 -12.31
C LEU A 116 -1.09 -2.08 -12.55
N MET A 117 -1.47 -0.80 -12.65
CA MET A 117 -2.86 -0.39 -12.91
C MET A 117 -3.37 -0.92 -14.26
N ASN A 118 -2.55 -0.80 -15.31
CA ASN A 118 -2.88 -1.35 -16.64
C ASN A 118 -3.08 -2.88 -16.57
N TYR A 119 -2.14 -3.59 -15.96
CA TYR A 119 -2.23 -5.04 -15.79
C TYR A 119 -3.52 -5.45 -15.06
N LEU A 120 -3.86 -4.77 -13.97
CA LEU A 120 -5.06 -5.07 -13.20
C LEU A 120 -6.33 -4.80 -14.00
N ARG A 121 -6.40 -3.70 -14.73
CA ARG A 121 -7.56 -3.40 -15.61
C ARG A 121 -7.76 -4.44 -16.71
N GLU A 122 -6.68 -4.96 -17.27
CA GLU A 122 -6.74 -5.98 -18.29
C GLU A 122 -7.16 -7.36 -17.78
N ASN A 123 -6.70 -7.73 -16.57
CA ASN A 123 -6.91 -9.09 -16.03
C ASN A 123 -8.10 -9.21 -15.07
N TYR A 124 -8.61 -8.08 -14.56
CA TYR A 124 -9.80 -8.00 -13.70
C TYR A 124 -10.90 -7.17 -14.36
N LYS A 125 -11.19 -7.45 -15.66
CA LYS A 125 -12.17 -6.72 -16.44
C LYS A 125 -13.56 -6.72 -15.79
N GLY A 126 -14.14 -5.53 -15.63
CA GLY A 126 -15.45 -5.35 -15.02
C GLY A 126 -15.47 -5.53 -13.49
N LYS A 127 -14.33 -5.83 -12.87
CA LYS A 127 -14.22 -5.96 -11.41
C LYS A 127 -13.70 -4.67 -10.78
N PRO A 128 -14.17 -4.32 -9.59
CA PRO A 128 -13.65 -3.17 -8.86
C PRO A 128 -12.16 -3.33 -8.53
N ILE A 129 -11.40 -2.26 -8.76
CA ILE A 129 -10.00 -2.12 -8.36
C ILE A 129 -9.91 -0.85 -7.53
N VAL A 130 -9.28 -0.92 -6.36
CA VAL A 130 -9.07 0.22 -5.46
C VAL A 130 -7.60 0.30 -5.09
N PHE A 131 -7.05 1.51 -5.11
CA PHE A 131 -5.72 1.78 -4.57
C PHE A 131 -5.82 2.54 -3.25
N LEU A 132 -4.96 2.17 -2.31
CA LEU A 132 -4.72 2.88 -1.06
C LEU A 132 -3.36 3.53 -1.18
N SER A 133 -3.28 4.85 -1.04
CA SER A 133 -2.00 5.55 -1.04
C SER A 133 -1.20 5.23 0.23
N PRO A 134 0.13 5.45 0.25
CA PRO A 134 0.88 5.47 1.50
C PRO A 134 0.23 6.39 2.54
N ALA A 135 0.25 6.00 3.81
CA ALA A 135 -0.07 6.86 4.94
C ALA A 135 1.17 7.67 5.38
N ARG A 136 0.98 8.64 6.27
CA ARG A 136 2.10 9.33 6.92
C ARG A 136 2.94 8.33 7.70
N CYS A 137 4.26 8.52 7.69
CA CYS A 137 5.18 7.68 8.44
C CYS A 137 6.36 8.51 8.97
N CYS A 138 6.93 8.06 10.06
CA CYS A 138 8.15 8.62 10.64
C CYS A 138 9.05 7.51 11.18
N THR A 139 10.28 7.87 11.55
CA THR A 139 11.19 6.99 12.27
C THR A 139 11.49 7.63 13.62
N GLN A 140 11.44 6.86 14.69
CA GLN A 140 11.89 7.31 16.01
C GLN A 140 13.38 6.97 16.18
N THR A 141 14.16 7.99 16.53
CA THR A 141 15.55 7.81 16.93
C THR A 141 15.72 8.50 18.27
N ASN A 142 16.01 7.76 19.35
CA ASN A 142 15.97 8.24 20.73
C ASN A 142 14.56 8.78 21.08
N ASP A 143 14.47 10.03 21.58
CA ASP A 143 13.21 10.68 21.91
C ASP A 143 12.66 11.58 20.79
N ASP A 144 13.34 11.67 19.67
CA ASP A 144 12.95 12.49 18.54
C ASP A 144 12.23 11.68 17.46
N LEU A 145 11.27 12.33 16.79
CA LEU A 145 10.55 11.78 15.65
C LEU A 145 11.08 12.41 14.37
N TYR A 146 11.54 11.56 13.46
CA TYR A 146 12.03 12.00 12.16
C TYR A 146 11.13 11.47 11.03
N PRO A 147 11.04 12.19 9.90
CA PRO A 147 10.47 11.59 8.69
C PRO A 147 11.18 10.28 8.37
N ALA A 148 10.42 9.21 8.22
CA ALA A 148 10.99 7.91 7.84
C ALA A 148 11.69 8.07 6.49
N ARG A 149 13.00 7.89 6.48
CA ARG A 149 13.82 8.08 5.29
C ARG A 149 15.08 7.22 5.38
N ASP A 150 15.29 6.37 4.41
CA ASP A 150 16.56 5.66 4.28
C ASP A 150 17.61 6.58 3.61
N ALA A 151 18.79 6.63 4.22
CA ALA A 151 19.93 7.36 3.66
C ALA A 151 20.44 6.79 2.32
N ARG A 152 20.00 5.58 1.94
CA ARG A 152 20.37 4.92 0.69
C ARG A 152 19.55 5.37 -0.52
N LYS A 153 18.64 6.31 -0.35
CA LYS A 153 17.84 6.82 -1.47
C LYS A 153 18.69 7.49 -2.54
N ILE A 154 18.23 7.32 -3.76
CA ILE A 154 18.76 8.03 -4.93
C ILE A 154 18.59 9.54 -4.79
N ALA A 155 19.43 10.30 -5.50
CA ALA A 155 19.51 11.74 -5.37
C ALA A 155 18.21 12.47 -5.77
N ASP A 156 17.39 11.88 -6.66
CA ASP A 156 16.12 12.45 -7.13
C ASP A 156 14.89 12.02 -6.32
N ALA A 157 15.10 11.37 -5.17
CA ALA A 157 13.99 10.94 -4.31
C ALA A 157 13.12 12.13 -3.89
N LYS A 158 11.81 12.01 -4.12
CA LYS A 158 10.83 13.03 -3.78
C LYS A 158 10.31 12.84 -2.36
N PRO A 159 9.67 13.87 -1.76
CA PRO A 159 8.88 13.70 -0.53
C PRO A 159 7.76 12.66 -0.72
N LEU A 160 7.33 11.99 0.37
CA LEU A 160 6.30 10.95 0.32
C LEU A 160 5.00 11.41 -0.35
N ILE A 161 4.61 12.66 -0.14
CA ILE A 161 3.41 13.24 -0.75
C ILE A 161 3.47 13.22 -2.30
N GLU A 162 4.64 13.31 -2.90
CA GLU A 162 4.76 13.23 -4.36
C GLU A 162 4.52 11.81 -4.89
N TYR A 163 4.86 10.77 -4.11
CA TYR A 163 4.50 9.39 -4.41
C TYR A 163 2.98 9.19 -4.33
N VAL A 164 2.34 9.78 -3.32
CA VAL A 164 0.87 9.76 -3.19
C VAL A 164 0.21 10.41 -4.39
N LYS A 165 0.60 11.65 -4.74
CA LYS A 165 0.07 12.37 -5.90
C LYS A 165 0.25 11.60 -7.21
N ARG A 166 1.42 10.96 -7.42
CA ARG A 166 1.68 10.18 -8.62
C ARG A 166 0.76 8.97 -8.73
N ILE A 167 0.43 8.30 -7.60
CA ILE A 167 -0.57 7.23 -7.59
C ILE A 167 -1.93 7.79 -8.02
N GLU A 168 -2.36 8.92 -7.45
CA GLU A 168 -3.64 9.55 -7.78
C GLU A 168 -3.73 10.01 -9.24
N GLU A 169 -2.65 10.65 -9.75
CA GLU A 169 -2.57 11.10 -11.15
C GLU A 169 -2.64 9.93 -12.13
N THR A 170 -1.91 8.86 -11.85
CA THR A 170 -1.92 7.67 -12.69
C THR A 170 -3.27 6.95 -12.63
N ALA A 171 -3.88 6.86 -11.45
CA ALA A 171 -5.17 6.22 -11.27
C ALA A 171 -6.30 6.89 -12.07
N LYS A 172 -6.25 8.21 -12.26
CA LYS A 172 -7.19 8.95 -13.12
C LYS A 172 -7.15 8.48 -14.58
N LEU A 173 -5.99 8.02 -15.07
CA LEU A 173 -5.86 7.51 -16.45
C LEU A 173 -6.61 6.18 -16.65
N PHE A 174 -6.92 5.49 -15.58
CA PHE A 174 -7.56 4.17 -15.57
C PHE A 174 -8.94 4.17 -14.91
N ASP A 175 -9.47 5.32 -14.50
CA ASP A 175 -10.70 5.44 -13.71
C ASP A 175 -10.68 4.52 -12.46
N ILE A 176 -9.51 4.44 -11.78
CA ILE A 176 -9.34 3.66 -10.56
C ILE A 176 -9.49 4.58 -9.35
N PRO A 177 -10.44 4.30 -8.43
CA PRO A 177 -10.57 5.07 -7.21
C PRO A 177 -9.36 4.88 -6.29
N VAL A 178 -8.90 5.98 -5.68
CA VAL A 178 -7.79 6.00 -4.72
C VAL A 178 -8.28 6.53 -3.38
N LEU A 179 -8.08 5.77 -2.32
CA LEU A 179 -8.20 6.28 -0.97
C LEU A 179 -6.87 6.92 -0.56
N ASN A 180 -6.84 8.25 -0.45
CA ASN A 180 -5.67 8.99 0.00
C ASN A 180 -5.52 8.86 1.52
N LEU A 181 -4.77 7.85 1.96
CA LEU A 181 -4.52 7.60 3.38
C LEU A 181 -3.54 8.63 3.99
N TYR A 182 -2.68 9.23 3.17
CA TYR A 182 -1.76 10.27 3.64
C TYR A 182 -2.48 11.45 4.26
N GLU A 183 -3.61 11.84 3.66
CA GLU A 183 -4.40 12.98 4.12
C GLU A 183 -5.56 12.56 5.03
N THR A 184 -6.16 11.39 4.79
CA THR A 184 -7.47 11.07 5.36
C THR A 184 -7.47 9.98 6.43
N LEU A 185 -6.35 9.27 6.67
CA LEU A 185 -6.33 8.19 7.66
C LEU A 185 -6.57 8.70 9.08
N GLY A 186 -6.12 9.92 9.38
CA GLY A 186 -6.25 10.52 10.71
C GLY A 186 -5.19 10.06 11.71
N ILE A 187 -4.19 9.32 11.28
CA ILE A 187 -3.01 8.94 12.08
C ILE A 187 -1.81 9.74 11.58
N ASP A 188 -1.22 10.56 12.46
CA ASP A 188 0.04 11.24 12.21
C ASP A 188 1.10 10.75 13.21
N PRO A 189 2.01 9.87 12.80
CA PRO A 189 3.04 9.35 13.70
C PRO A 189 4.13 10.37 14.06
N HIS A 190 4.11 11.59 13.52
CA HIS A 190 4.94 12.70 14.00
C HIS A 190 4.43 13.26 15.35
N ASP A 191 3.18 12.98 15.72
CA ASP A 191 2.66 13.19 17.06
C ASP A 191 3.04 11.99 17.94
N LYS A 192 3.80 12.25 19.05
CA LYS A 192 4.30 11.18 19.94
C LYS A 192 3.18 10.35 20.58
N ALA A 193 2.01 10.93 20.82
CA ALA A 193 0.88 10.20 21.40
C ALA A 193 0.28 9.24 20.37
N GLN A 194 0.10 9.70 19.13
CA GLN A 194 -0.42 8.87 18.04
C GLN A 194 0.58 7.81 17.58
N PHE A 195 1.88 8.15 17.55
CA PHE A 195 2.94 7.17 17.32
C PHE A 195 2.79 5.96 18.25
N ARG A 196 2.70 6.21 19.58
CA ARG A 196 2.59 5.16 20.58
C ARG A 196 1.25 4.43 20.56
N ALA A 197 0.16 5.15 20.26
CA ALA A 197 -1.17 4.58 20.26
C ALA A 197 -1.45 3.67 19.07
N TYR A 198 -0.94 4.02 17.88
CA TYR A 198 -1.38 3.41 16.63
C TYR A 198 -0.31 2.74 15.79
N THR A 199 0.97 2.91 16.15
CA THR A 199 2.08 2.30 15.40
C THR A 199 3.01 1.49 16.30
N ALA A 200 3.74 0.56 15.69
CA ALA A 200 4.81 -0.18 16.35
C ALA A 200 6.16 0.55 16.25
N ASP A 201 6.38 1.31 15.18
CA ASP A 201 7.67 1.91 14.83
C ASP A 201 7.58 3.22 14.03
N GLY A 202 6.38 3.81 13.93
CA GLY A 202 6.11 5.01 13.15
C GLY A 202 5.77 4.74 11.67
N LEU A 203 5.85 3.50 11.22
CA LEU A 203 5.49 3.04 9.88
C LEU A 203 4.42 1.95 9.91
N HIS A 204 4.67 0.90 10.68
CA HIS A 204 3.79 -0.26 10.78
C HIS A 204 2.73 -0.01 11.86
N PHE A 205 1.47 -0.16 11.49
CA PHE A 205 0.36 -0.02 12.41
C PHE A 205 0.31 -1.20 13.39
N ASN A 206 -0.02 -0.92 14.65
CA ASN A 206 -0.40 -1.93 15.62
C ASN A 206 -1.90 -2.32 15.45
N ASP A 207 -2.43 -3.15 16.34
CA ASP A 207 -3.81 -3.64 16.27
C ASP A 207 -4.84 -2.48 16.24
N ALA A 208 -4.61 -1.41 17.00
CA ALA A 208 -5.48 -0.23 17.02
C ALA A 208 -5.36 0.59 15.73
N GLY A 209 -4.16 0.74 15.18
CA GLY A 209 -3.96 1.41 13.90
C GLY A 209 -4.59 0.63 12.74
N HIS A 210 -4.51 -0.70 12.75
CA HIS A 210 -5.20 -1.55 11.77
C HIS A 210 -6.73 -1.48 11.88
N GLU A 211 -7.27 -1.21 13.07
CA GLU A 211 -8.70 -0.99 13.25
C GLU A 211 -9.17 0.29 12.55
N ILE A 212 -8.44 1.39 12.76
CA ILE A 212 -8.71 2.67 12.10
C ILE A 212 -8.58 2.52 10.58
N LEU A 213 -7.52 1.85 10.10
CA LEU A 213 -7.31 1.59 8.68
C LEU A 213 -8.48 0.80 8.08
N ALA A 214 -8.90 -0.28 8.73
CA ALA A 214 -10.02 -1.10 8.25
C ALA A 214 -11.32 -0.31 8.18
N ALA A 215 -11.65 0.45 9.21
CA ALA A 215 -12.84 1.30 9.23
C ALA A 215 -12.82 2.35 8.10
N LYS A 216 -11.66 2.97 7.86
CA LYS A 216 -11.49 3.96 6.79
C LYS A 216 -11.66 3.33 5.40
N VAL A 217 -11.07 2.15 5.17
CA VAL A 217 -11.19 1.43 3.89
C VAL A 217 -12.62 0.95 3.68
N ALA A 218 -13.29 0.43 4.71
CA ALA A 218 -14.70 0.02 4.62
C ALA A 218 -15.60 1.19 4.22
N ALA A 219 -15.52 2.32 4.92
CA ALA A 219 -16.31 3.52 4.62
C ALA A 219 -16.05 4.03 3.19
N PHE A 220 -14.80 3.97 2.71
CA PHE A 220 -14.47 4.35 1.34
C PHE A 220 -15.12 3.41 0.31
N ILE A 221 -15.02 2.10 0.50
CA ILE A 221 -15.64 1.12 -0.41
C ILE A 221 -17.16 1.29 -0.46
N GLU A 222 -17.80 1.50 0.70
CA GLU A 222 -19.25 1.73 0.77
C GLU A 222 -19.69 3.02 0.04
N SER A 223 -18.81 4.03 -0.06
CA SER A 223 -19.07 5.28 -0.77
C SER A 223 -18.93 5.20 -2.29
N LEU A 224 -18.32 4.17 -2.82
CA LEU A 224 -18.18 3.89 -4.26
C LEU A 224 -19.48 3.28 -4.85
#